data_d0139a5b595b6dea3709d38845f02782
#
_entry.id   d0139a5b595b6dea3709d38845f02782
#
_cell.length_a   1.000
_cell.length_b   1.000
_cell.length_c   1.000
_cell.angle_alpha   90.00
_cell.angle_beta   90.00
_cell.angle_gamma   90.00
#
_symmetry.space_group_name_H-M   'P 1'
#
loop_
_entity.id
_entity.type
_entity.pdbx_description
1 polymer ?
#
loop_
_entity_poly.entity_id
_entity_poly.type
_entity_poly.pdbx_seq_one_letter_code
_entity_poly.pdbx_strand_id
1 'polypeptide(L)'
;MNGFQAKDSRGYFMLPQAPEDAGYYVDGNLHNVPGTGAQAQYAHPNLLTVIFHIEREWQSICDRKFGIGNISIDGGEEFDRHKTHRRGIEMDCRPVHRDRLTGPLARCSYQERAIYDGAATTTLIRLFSRHPWVRLIYFNDPDVQQAVGHVHSSPGHNDHFHVELLGEYAS
;
A
#
# COMPACT_ATOMS: atom_id res chain seq x y z
N MET A 1 -26.17 12.93 1.77
CA MET A 1 -25.97 11.56 2.28
C MET A 1 -24.78 11.62 3.23
N ASN A 2 -24.98 11.34 4.52
CA ASN A 2 -23.89 11.26 5.47
C ASN A 2 -23.07 10.00 5.12
N GLY A 3 -21.95 10.18 4.45
CA GLY A 3 -21.04 9.08 4.17
C GLY A 3 -20.39 8.59 5.46
N PHE A 4 -21.06 7.68 6.15
CA PHE A 4 -20.42 6.94 7.22
C PHE A 4 -19.29 6.12 6.61
N GLN A 5 -18.07 6.38 7.04
CA GLN A 5 -16.95 5.51 6.69
C GLN A 5 -17.21 4.13 7.28
N ALA A 6 -17.17 3.10 6.43
CA ALA A 6 -17.40 1.73 6.87
C ALA A 6 -16.36 1.33 7.92
N LYS A 7 -16.83 0.80 9.04
CA LYS A 7 -16.00 0.21 10.10
C LYS A 7 -16.20 -1.29 10.12
N ASP A 8 -15.14 -2.02 10.38
CA ASP A 8 -15.21 -3.45 10.64
C ASP A 8 -15.50 -3.76 12.13
N SER A 9 -15.55 -5.04 12.48
CA SER A 9 -15.81 -5.50 13.84
C SER A 9 -14.74 -5.08 14.88
N ARG A 10 -13.55 -4.71 14.44
CA ARG A 10 -12.45 -4.17 15.26
C ARG A 10 -12.56 -2.65 15.45
N GLY A 11 -13.49 -1.99 14.76
CA GLY A 11 -13.59 -0.53 14.68
C GLY A 11 -12.61 0.10 13.70
N TYR A 12 -11.98 -0.67 12.82
CA TYR A 12 -11.07 -0.17 11.79
C TYR A 12 -11.85 0.39 10.61
N PHE A 13 -11.24 1.33 9.91
CA PHE A 13 -11.90 2.01 8.80
C PHE A 13 -11.44 1.43 7.46
N MET A 14 -12.38 1.30 6.56
CA MET A 14 -12.02 1.05 5.16
C MET A 14 -11.30 2.29 4.60
N LEU A 15 -10.15 2.08 3.95
CA LEU A 15 -9.49 3.13 3.19
C LEU A 15 -10.47 3.73 2.17
N PRO A 16 -10.60 5.07 2.06
CA PRO A 16 -11.43 5.68 1.02
C PRO A 16 -11.05 5.17 -0.36
N GLN A 17 -12.05 4.63 -1.10
CA GLN A 17 -11.79 3.80 -2.27
C GLN A 17 -11.45 4.59 -3.53
N ALA A 18 -11.98 5.79 -3.69
CA ALA A 18 -11.73 6.64 -4.86
C ALA A 18 -11.99 8.10 -4.51
N PRO A 19 -11.24 8.71 -3.58
CA PRO A 19 -11.38 10.12 -3.32
C PRO A 19 -10.90 10.90 -4.55
N GLU A 20 -11.68 11.92 -4.94
CA GLU A 20 -11.51 12.61 -6.22
C GLU A 20 -10.08 13.18 -6.41
N ASP A 21 -9.55 13.83 -5.38
CA ASP A 21 -8.24 14.48 -5.41
C ASP A 21 -7.13 13.69 -4.70
N ALA A 22 -7.34 12.39 -4.46
CA ALA A 22 -6.33 11.59 -3.79
C ALA A 22 -5.06 11.39 -4.62
N GLY A 23 -3.92 11.41 -3.96
CA GLY A 23 -2.62 11.06 -4.54
C GLY A 23 -2.40 9.55 -4.69
N TYR A 24 -3.38 8.73 -4.33
CA TYR A 24 -3.36 7.28 -4.49
C TYR A 24 -4.57 6.77 -5.29
N TYR A 25 -4.46 5.56 -5.76
CA TYR A 25 -5.57 4.73 -6.24
C TYR A 25 -5.59 3.40 -5.52
N VAL A 26 -6.74 2.76 -5.50
CA VAL A 26 -6.92 1.47 -4.85
C VAL A 26 -6.76 0.34 -5.88
N ASP A 27 -5.91 -0.63 -5.60
CA ASP A 27 -5.67 -1.83 -6.42
C ASP A 27 -5.70 -3.11 -5.56
N GLY A 28 -6.51 -3.15 -4.55
CA GLY A 28 -6.75 -4.33 -3.73
C GLY A 28 -7.87 -5.18 -4.32
N ASN A 29 -7.55 -6.10 -5.21
CA ASN A 29 -8.49 -7.14 -5.61
C ASN A 29 -8.21 -8.41 -4.82
N LEU A 30 -9.14 -8.76 -3.96
CA LEU A 30 -9.24 -10.11 -3.43
C LEU A 30 -9.73 -11.03 -4.55
N HIS A 31 -8.81 -11.53 -5.36
CA HIS A 31 -9.11 -12.65 -6.23
C HIS A 31 -9.47 -13.83 -5.30
N ASN A 32 -10.62 -14.45 -5.52
CA ASN A 32 -11.11 -15.65 -4.86
C ASN A 32 -11.85 -15.50 -3.53
N VAL A 33 -12.15 -14.29 -3.07
CA VAL A 33 -13.10 -14.14 -1.95
C VAL A 33 -14.41 -13.59 -2.53
N PRO A 34 -15.49 -14.40 -2.64
CA PRO A 34 -16.75 -13.96 -3.22
C PRO A 34 -17.30 -12.74 -2.49
N GLY A 35 -17.73 -11.73 -3.25
CA GLY A 35 -18.41 -10.54 -2.73
C GLY A 35 -17.53 -9.52 -2.02
N THR A 36 -16.21 -9.68 -2.05
CA THR A 36 -15.33 -8.82 -1.24
C THR A 36 -14.76 -7.60 -1.97
N GLY A 37 -14.73 -7.56 -3.30
CA GLY A 37 -14.24 -6.38 -4.05
C GLY A 37 -13.05 -5.70 -3.38
N ALA A 38 -13.16 -4.43 -3.09
CA ALA A 38 -12.14 -3.64 -2.38
C ALA A 38 -12.13 -3.85 -0.85
N GLN A 39 -12.78 -4.86 -0.30
CA GLN A 39 -12.97 -5.05 1.16
C GLN A 39 -11.70 -5.48 1.92
N ALA A 40 -10.61 -5.81 1.24
CA ALA A 40 -9.32 -6.04 1.89
C ALA A 40 -8.58 -4.76 2.29
N GLN A 41 -9.30 -3.68 2.57
CA GLN A 41 -8.69 -2.39 2.84
C GLN A 41 -9.15 -1.77 4.16
N TYR A 42 -9.50 -2.62 5.12
CA TYR A 42 -9.72 -2.18 6.49
C TYR A 42 -8.38 -1.92 7.16
N ALA A 43 -8.17 -0.68 7.57
CA ALA A 43 -6.92 -0.18 8.12
C ALA A 43 -7.08 0.28 9.56
N HIS A 44 -6.09 -0.03 10.38
CA HIS A 44 -5.95 0.60 11.68
C HIS A 44 -5.84 2.13 11.50
N PRO A 45 -6.42 2.96 12.39
CA PRO A 45 -6.36 4.42 12.27
C PRO A 45 -4.94 4.97 12.07
N ASN A 46 -3.95 4.37 12.70
CA ASN A 46 -2.56 4.80 12.56
C ASN A 46 -2.00 4.52 11.15
N LEU A 47 -2.41 3.42 10.51
CA LEU A 47 -2.02 3.17 9.11
C LEU A 47 -2.65 4.21 8.17
N LEU A 48 -3.91 4.58 8.38
CA LEU A 48 -4.54 5.67 7.62
C LEU A 48 -3.79 6.99 7.81
N THR A 49 -3.36 7.29 9.03
CA THR A 49 -2.56 8.49 9.30
C THR A 49 -1.26 8.48 8.49
N VAL A 50 -0.55 7.36 8.45
CA VAL A 50 0.67 7.21 7.64
C VAL A 50 0.37 7.38 6.17
N ILE A 51 -0.65 6.68 5.65
CA ILE A 51 -1.04 6.76 4.24
C ILE A 51 -1.32 8.21 3.82
N PHE A 52 -2.14 8.94 4.58
CA PHE A 52 -2.51 10.31 4.24
C PHE A 52 -1.36 11.30 4.41
N HIS A 53 -0.42 11.04 5.32
CA HIS A 53 0.81 11.83 5.43
C HIS A 53 1.68 11.64 4.16
N ILE A 54 1.96 10.39 3.81
CA ILE A 54 2.75 10.05 2.62
C ILE A 54 2.09 10.56 1.33
N GLU A 55 0.76 10.45 1.24
CA GLU A 55 -0.01 10.96 0.09
C GLU A 55 0.25 12.45 -0.15
N ARG A 56 0.20 13.27 0.88
CA ARG A 56 0.44 14.73 0.77
C ARG A 56 1.87 15.04 0.35
N GLU A 57 2.84 14.34 0.94
CA GLU A 57 4.24 14.50 0.53
C GLU A 57 4.44 14.06 -0.92
N TRP A 58 3.85 12.93 -1.32
CA TRP A 58 3.94 12.43 -2.69
C TRP A 58 3.34 13.40 -3.71
N GLN A 59 2.15 13.93 -3.44
CA GLN A 59 1.49 14.91 -4.32
C GLN A 59 2.29 16.20 -4.50
N SER A 60 3.14 16.57 -3.54
CA SER A 60 3.99 17.74 -3.64
C SER A 60 5.17 17.58 -4.62
N ILE A 61 5.52 16.34 -4.96
CA ILE A 61 6.73 15.99 -5.73
C ILE A 61 6.43 15.17 -6.99
N CYS A 62 5.24 14.58 -7.10
CA CYS A 62 4.88 13.72 -8.22
C CYS A 62 3.39 13.90 -8.56
N ASP A 63 3.09 14.02 -9.83
CA ASP A 63 1.72 14.17 -10.34
C ASP A 63 1.03 12.84 -10.69
N ARG A 64 1.71 11.71 -10.46
CA ARG A 64 1.17 10.36 -10.60
C ARG A 64 0.66 9.86 -9.26
N LYS A 65 -0.44 9.09 -9.30
CA LYS A 65 -0.96 8.42 -8.12
C LYS A 65 -0.16 7.15 -7.83
N PHE A 66 0.02 6.80 -6.57
CA PHE A 66 0.56 5.50 -6.19
C PHE A 66 -0.56 4.53 -5.85
N GLY A 67 -0.34 3.23 -6.08
CA GLY A 67 -1.34 2.20 -5.87
C GLY A 67 -1.28 1.63 -4.45
N ILE A 68 -2.44 1.54 -3.78
CA ILE A 68 -2.60 0.84 -2.50
C ILE A 68 -3.36 -0.45 -2.77
N GLY A 69 -2.74 -1.57 -2.45
CA GLY A 69 -3.28 -2.91 -2.55
C GLY A 69 -3.96 -3.37 -1.26
N ASN A 70 -3.68 -4.62 -0.88
CA ASN A 70 -4.30 -5.25 0.28
C ASN A 70 -3.78 -4.69 1.61
N ILE A 71 -4.69 -4.51 2.56
CA ILE A 71 -4.42 -4.14 3.96
C ILE A 71 -4.90 -5.28 4.86
N SER A 72 -6.18 -5.33 5.19
CA SER A 72 -6.80 -6.44 5.90
C SER A 72 -8.28 -6.55 5.56
N ILE A 73 -8.85 -7.75 5.72
CA ILE A 73 -10.30 -7.96 5.57
C ILE A 73 -11.02 -7.61 6.87
N ASP A 74 -12.35 -7.55 6.82
CA ASP A 74 -13.21 -7.39 7.99
C ASP A 74 -12.85 -8.44 9.06
N GLY A 75 -12.69 -7.99 10.29
CA GLY A 75 -12.31 -8.84 11.42
C GLY A 75 -10.85 -9.26 11.49
N GLY A 76 -10.06 -9.08 10.42
CA GLY A 76 -8.61 -9.37 10.41
C GLY A 76 -8.25 -10.84 10.36
N GLU A 77 -9.07 -11.68 9.75
CA GLU A 77 -8.73 -13.07 9.48
C GLU A 77 -7.73 -13.20 8.33
N GLU A 78 -7.11 -14.38 8.20
CA GLU A 78 -6.26 -14.70 7.06
C GLU A 78 -7.09 -14.75 5.78
N PHE A 79 -6.53 -14.23 4.69
CA PHE A 79 -7.17 -14.29 3.40
C PHE A 79 -6.16 -14.55 2.28
N ASP A 80 -6.54 -15.36 1.32
CA ASP A 80 -5.72 -15.77 0.18
C ASP A 80 -4.31 -16.21 0.64
N ARG A 81 -3.27 -15.56 0.15
CA ARG A 81 -1.86 -15.85 0.50
C ARG A 81 -1.30 -14.91 1.57
N HIS A 82 -2.11 -13.97 2.06
CA HIS A 82 -1.71 -12.95 3.01
C HIS A 82 -1.82 -13.44 4.46
N LYS A 83 -0.76 -14.05 4.96
CA LYS A 83 -0.70 -14.54 6.35
C LYS A 83 -0.51 -13.44 7.39
N THR A 84 0.05 -12.30 6.99
CA THR A 84 0.43 -11.20 7.89
C THR A 84 -0.56 -10.04 7.91
N HIS A 85 -1.37 -9.87 6.87
CA HIS A 85 -2.34 -8.77 6.71
C HIS A 85 -3.58 -8.93 7.61
N ARG A 86 -3.38 -9.06 8.93
CA ARG A 86 -4.45 -9.33 9.90
C ARG A 86 -4.75 -8.14 10.81
N ARG A 87 -3.73 -7.36 11.15
CA ARG A 87 -3.84 -6.31 12.17
C ARG A 87 -4.19 -4.94 11.58
N GLY A 88 -4.33 -4.84 10.26
CA GLY A 88 -4.61 -3.57 9.59
C GLY A 88 -3.47 -2.55 9.65
N ILE A 89 -2.26 -2.97 10.01
CA ILE A 89 -1.03 -2.16 10.07
C ILE A 89 -0.02 -2.54 8.98
N GLU A 90 -0.38 -3.50 8.16
CA GLU A 90 0.38 -3.93 6.98
C GLU A 90 -0.38 -3.50 5.72
N MET A 91 0.33 -3.11 4.69
CA MET A 91 -0.26 -2.82 3.39
C MET A 91 0.69 -3.15 2.25
N ASP A 92 0.12 -3.56 1.13
CA ASP A 92 0.82 -3.70 -0.14
C ASP A 92 0.64 -2.43 -0.98
N CYS A 93 1.72 -1.98 -1.60
CA CYS A 93 1.71 -0.85 -2.53
C CYS A 93 2.28 -1.27 -3.88
N ARG A 94 1.75 -0.69 -4.96
CA ARG A 94 2.26 -0.92 -6.30
C ARG A 94 3.50 -0.05 -6.58
N PRO A 95 4.51 -0.59 -7.28
CA PRO A 95 5.58 0.22 -7.85
C PRO A 95 5.01 1.27 -8.78
N VAL A 96 5.72 2.37 -8.97
CA VAL A 96 5.25 3.47 -9.81
C VAL A 96 5.43 3.12 -11.28
N HIS A 97 4.34 3.14 -12.03
CA HIS A 97 4.36 3.00 -13.48
C HIS A 97 4.87 4.29 -14.14
N ARG A 98 5.58 4.19 -15.28
CA ARG A 98 6.09 5.39 -16.00
C ARG A 98 4.97 6.29 -16.51
N ASP A 99 3.87 5.68 -16.95
CA ASP A 99 2.69 6.41 -17.40
C ASP A 99 1.75 6.75 -16.24
N ARG A 100 0.85 7.72 -16.48
CA ARG A 100 -0.19 8.13 -15.50
C ARG A 100 -1.37 7.17 -15.50
N LEU A 101 -1.10 5.89 -15.25
CA LEU A 101 -2.12 4.84 -15.18
C LEU A 101 -2.57 4.61 -13.74
N THR A 102 -3.74 4.02 -13.57
CA THR A 102 -4.31 3.61 -12.27
C THR A 102 -4.94 2.22 -12.37
N GLY A 103 -5.16 1.59 -11.21
CA GLY A 103 -5.78 0.28 -11.13
C GLY A 103 -4.95 -0.82 -11.82
N PRO A 104 -5.60 -1.84 -12.39
CA PRO A 104 -4.90 -2.98 -12.99
C PRO A 104 -3.95 -2.62 -14.13
N LEU A 105 -4.22 -1.53 -14.85
CA LEU A 105 -3.37 -1.08 -15.94
C LEU A 105 -2.03 -0.49 -15.46
N ALA A 106 -1.97 -0.02 -14.22
CA ALA A 106 -0.76 0.51 -13.62
C ALA A 106 0.16 -0.55 -13.00
N ARG A 107 -0.26 -1.81 -12.98
CA ARG A 107 0.54 -2.90 -12.40
C ARG A 107 1.81 -3.12 -13.21
N CYS A 108 2.93 -3.17 -12.52
CA CYS A 108 4.22 -3.53 -13.09
C CYS A 108 5.10 -4.22 -12.04
N SER A 109 6.01 -5.05 -12.52
CA SER A 109 7.11 -5.59 -11.73
C SER A 109 8.36 -4.71 -11.92
N TYR A 110 9.24 -4.66 -10.93
CA TYR A 110 10.54 -3.98 -11.07
C TYR A 110 11.39 -4.56 -12.22
N GLN A 111 11.11 -5.79 -12.64
CA GLN A 111 11.78 -6.46 -13.76
C GLN A 111 11.32 -5.93 -15.13
N GLU A 112 10.14 -5.33 -15.20
CA GLU A 112 9.55 -4.77 -16.42
C GLU A 112 10.08 -3.34 -16.68
N ARG A 113 11.37 -3.23 -16.93
CA ARG A 113 12.12 -1.95 -17.03
C ARG A 113 11.53 -0.94 -18.03
N ALA A 114 10.76 -1.38 -19.01
CA ALA A 114 10.12 -0.50 -19.99
C ALA A 114 9.00 0.36 -19.37
N ILE A 115 8.27 -0.19 -18.41
CA ILE A 115 7.08 0.44 -17.80
C ILE A 115 7.29 0.81 -16.32
N TYR A 116 8.21 0.16 -15.63
CA TYR A 116 8.57 0.44 -14.24
C TYR A 116 9.41 1.71 -14.12
N ASP A 117 9.01 2.62 -13.23
CA ASP A 117 9.79 3.79 -12.87
C ASP A 117 10.53 3.58 -11.54
N GLY A 118 11.76 3.10 -11.62
CA GLY A 118 12.57 2.79 -10.44
C GLY A 118 12.92 4.04 -9.63
N ALA A 119 13.14 5.18 -10.26
CA ALA A 119 13.46 6.43 -9.55
C ALA A 119 12.27 6.95 -8.74
N ALA A 120 11.09 6.96 -9.33
CA ALA A 120 9.86 7.35 -8.65
C ALA A 120 9.48 6.36 -7.55
N THR A 121 9.62 5.04 -7.79
CA THR A 121 9.39 4.01 -6.78
C THR A 121 10.36 4.14 -5.61
N THR A 122 11.65 4.39 -5.87
CA THR A 122 12.65 4.66 -4.83
C THR A 122 12.25 5.86 -3.96
N THR A 123 11.76 6.93 -4.60
CA THR A 123 11.32 8.14 -3.90
C THR A 123 10.12 7.84 -3.01
N LEU A 124 9.11 7.15 -3.53
CA LEU A 124 7.92 6.76 -2.75
C LEU A 124 8.29 5.88 -1.55
N ILE A 125 9.09 4.83 -1.77
CA ILE A 125 9.52 3.92 -0.70
C ILE A 125 10.36 4.68 0.35
N ARG A 126 11.16 5.66 -0.07
CA ARG A 126 11.93 6.51 0.85
C ARG A 126 11.03 7.37 1.73
N LEU A 127 9.90 7.86 1.23
CA LEU A 127 8.92 8.57 2.06
C LEU A 127 8.39 7.67 3.18
N PHE A 128 7.96 6.45 2.83
CA PHE A 128 7.53 5.46 3.84
C PHE A 128 8.63 5.12 4.82
N SER A 129 9.84 4.81 4.35
CA SER A 129 10.98 4.42 5.16
C SER A 129 11.42 5.49 6.20
N ARG A 130 11.15 6.76 5.93
CA ARG A 130 11.46 7.87 6.83
C ARG A 130 10.37 8.13 7.87
N HIS A 131 9.19 7.55 7.69
CA HIS A 131 8.10 7.73 8.64
C HIS A 131 8.41 6.96 9.95
N PRO A 132 8.37 7.59 11.14
CA PRO A 132 8.82 6.97 12.39
C PRO A 132 8.00 5.74 12.80
N TRP A 133 6.79 5.60 12.30
CA TRP A 133 5.94 4.46 12.61
C TRP A 133 6.13 3.28 11.66
N VAL A 134 6.86 3.42 10.57
CA VAL A 134 7.16 2.34 9.64
C VAL A 134 8.32 1.51 10.19
N ARG A 135 8.08 0.21 10.38
CA ARG A 135 9.04 -0.75 10.92
C ARG A 135 9.79 -1.50 9.84
N LEU A 136 9.08 -1.88 8.79
CA LEU A 136 9.58 -2.85 7.82
C LEU A 136 9.04 -2.57 6.43
N ILE A 137 9.91 -2.71 5.42
CA ILE A 137 9.52 -2.67 4.02
C ILE A 137 10.16 -3.85 3.30
N TYR A 138 9.34 -4.61 2.53
CA TYR A 138 9.82 -5.63 1.60
C TYR A 138 9.64 -5.17 0.16
N PHE A 139 10.68 -5.28 -0.64
CA PHE A 139 10.66 -5.10 -2.08
C PHE A 139 11.91 -5.69 -2.71
N ASN A 140 11.78 -6.40 -3.84
CA ASN A 140 12.89 -7.19 -4.40
C ASN A 140 13.76 -6.43 -5.40
N ASP A 141 13.51 -5.13 -5.65
CA ASP A 141 14.41 -4.33 -6.49
C ASP A 141 15.73 -4.02 -5.75
N PRO A 142 16.89 -4.57 -6.20
CA PRO A 142 18.16 -4.34 -5.53
C PRO A 142 18.63 -2.88 -5.59
N ASP A 143 18.26 -2.14 -6.64
CA ASP A 143 18.60 -0.73 -6.76
C ASP A 143 17.89 0.10 -5.68
N VAL A 144 16.61 -0.24 -5.41
CA VAL A 144 15.82 0.40 -4.33
C VAL A 144 16.39 0.04 -2.96
N GLN A 145 16.72 -1.24 -2.74
CA GLN A 145 17.31 -1.70 -1.48
C GLN A 145 18.61 -0.96 -1.17
N GLN A 146 19.48 -0.81 -2.17
CA GLN A 146 20.73 -0.08 -2.03
C GLN A 146 20.50 1.42 -1.75
N ALA A 147 19.54 2.04 -2.44
CA ALA A 147 19.29 3.48 -2.37
C ALA A 147 18.58 3.91 -1.07
N VAL A 148 17.76 3.06 -0.46
CA VAL A 148 16.96 3.37 0.74
C VAL A 148 17.56 2.80 2.02
N GLY A 149 18.17 1.62 1.98
CA GLY A 149 18.94 1.03 3.08
C GLY A 149 18.13 0.19 4.09
N HIS A 150 16.84 0.38 4.21
CA HIS A 150 15.95 -0.36 5.13
C HIS A 150 14.83 -1.11 4.41
N VAL A 151 15.12 -1.55 3.19
CA VAL A 151 14.24 -2.37 2.36
C VAL A 151 14.86 -3.75 2.21
N HIS A 152 14.08 -4.79 2.46
CA HIS A 152 14.56 -6.17 2.47
C HIS A 152 13.91 -7.00 1.35
N SER A 153 14.62 -8.02 0.90
CA SER A 153 14.05 -9.01 -0.03
C SER A 153 13.08 -9.94 0.69
N SER A 154 12.00 -10.31 0.00
CA SER A 154 11.10 -11.38 0.42
C SER A 154 10.47 -12.04 -0.80
N PRO A 155 10.27 -13.38 -0.80
CA PRO A 155 9.61 -14.06 -1.91
C PRO A 155 8.25 -13.42 -2.26
N GLY A 156 7.97 -13.25 -3.56
CA GLY A 156 6.71 -12.69 -4.05
C GLY A 156 6.65 -11.17 -4.18
N HIS A 157 7.66 -10.41 -3.73
CA HIS A 157 7.65 -8.94 -3.71
C HIS A 157 8.35 -8.32 -4.93
N ASN A 158 8.04 -8.80 -6.13
CA ASN A 158 8.58 -8.23 -7.37
C ASN A 158 7.68 -7.16 -7.99
N ASP A 159 6.37 -7.25 -7.78
CA ASP A 159 5.31 -6.41 -8.38
C ASP A 159 4.55 -5.57 -7.36
N HIS A 160 4.94 -5.63 -6.11
CA HIS A 160 4.47 -4.79 -5.03
C HIS A 160 5.55 -4.66 -3.95
N PHE A 161 5.50 -3.59 -3.19
CA PHE A 161 6.24 -3.48 -1.96
C PHE A 161 5.29 -3.53 -0.76
N HIS A 162 5.73 -4.22 0.29
CA HIS A 162 4.98 -4.38 1.53
C HIS A 162 5.50 -3.40 2.57
N VAL A 163 4.61 -2.71 3.26
CA VAL A 163 4.93 -1.79 4.35
C VAL A 163 4.24 -2.27 5.62
N GLU A 164 4.98 -2.32 6.72
CA GLU A 164 4.46 -2.69 8.04
C GLU A 164 4.80 -1.62 9.07
N LEU A 165 3.83 -1.27 9.92
CA LEU A 165 4.03 -0.36 11.05
C LEU A 165 4.56 -1.10 12.29
N LEU A 166 5.10 -0.36 13.24
CA LEU A 166 5.43 -0.84 14.58
C LEU A 166 4.18 -1.40 15.27
N GLY A 167 4.30 -2.59 15.85
CA GLY A 167 3.17 -3.28 16.47
C GLY A 167 2.59 -2.59 17.71
N GLU A 168 3.35 -1.76 18.39
CA GLU A 168 2.90 -0.96 19.53
C GLU A 168 1.86 0.12 19.17
N TYR A 169 1.73 0.45 17.90
CA TYR A 169 0.70 1.36 17.38
C TYR A 169 -0.56 0.63 16.89
N ALA A 170 -0.65 -0.67 17.15
CA ALA A 170 -1.79 -1.52 16.78
C ALA A 170 -2.65 -1.95 17.99
N SER A 171 -2.44 -1.35 19.16
CA SER A 171 -3.18 -1.63 20.40
C SER A 171 -4.28 -0.59 20.65
#